data_782c8781c2d60e1194e6b6d09d847ffc
#
_entry.id   782c8781c2d60e1194e6b6d09d847ffc
#
_cell.length_a   1.000
_cell.length_b   1.000
_cell.length_c   1.000
_cell.angle_alpha   90.00
_cell.angle_beta   90.00
_cell.angle_gamma   90.00
#
_symmetry.space_group_name_H-M   'P 1'
#
loop_
_entity.id
_entity.type
_entity.pdbx_description
1 polymer ?
#
loop_
_entity_poly.entity_id
_entity_poly.type
_entity_poly.pdbx_seq_one_letter_code
_entity_poly.pdbx_strand_id
1 'polypeptide(L)'
;MMKKILCTLIVLPIAILSACSRKPEPSFDRGQTPAAAMVVQGAAPAPMQDMKRKGNEVDSETKVSSKDKKTSRRYLAYEHSIGIDVTDTKIATLVENIKHACDAAENCDVLDSDVNGGEYANAHIKLRAMPSDIPKLIAIVSHEGKLSSQRTNAEDLSGRIEDTAKQIALKEDFRSRLEALRIKAGNDIDALIKVNEQLVQIQSDLESLSGQRVILMKRVDTEILNISIASASNTSVFAPLSQAASGFLRNIFDALATVVTFIALALPWLVFLIFCVWVFKKIRKYRKRKLEKI
;
A
#
# COMPACT_ATOMS: atom_id res chain seq x y z
N MET A 1 31.61 46.00 44.30
CA MET A 1 30.40 45.81 43.45
C MET A 1 30.66 45.33 42.02
N MET A 2 31.87 45.43 41.45
CA MET A 2 32.22 45.04 40.07
C MET A 2 32.39 43.53 39.83
N LYS A 3 32.67 42.72 40.86
CA LYS A 3 32.80 41.23 40.68
C LYS A 3 31.49 40.51 40.48
N LYS A 4 30.36 41.05 41.03
CA LYS A 4 29.03 40.42 40.87
C LYS A 4 28.38 40.68 39.52
N ILE A 5 28.73 41.79 38.84
CA ILE A 5 28.20 42.12 37.50
C ILE A 5 28.89 41.31 36.40
N LEU A 6 30.16 40.91 36.62
CA LEU A 6 30.91 40.14 35.65
C LEU A 6 30.41 38.67 35.61
N CYS A 7 29.94 38.13 36.75
CA CYS A 7 29.44 36.76 36.86
C CYS A 7 28.06 36.59 36.24
N THR A 8 27.20 37.64 36.32
CA THR A 8 25.85 37.61 35.72
C THR A 8 25.86 37.75 34.19
N LEU A 9 26.87 38.37 33.61
CA LEU A 9 26.99 38.55 32.15
C LEU A 9 27.56 37.31 31.45
N ILE A 10 28.22 36.37 32.17
CA ILE A 10 28.75 35.14 31.58
C ILE A 10 27.78 33.98 31.68
N VAL A 11 26.85 33.97 32.64
CA VAL A 11 25.90 32.86 32.86
C VAL A 11 24.66 32.96 31.97
N LEU A 12 24.26 34.17 31.54
CA LEU A 12 23.04 34.38 30.75
C LEU A 12 23.05 33.77 29.34
N PRO A 13 24.15 33.70 28.57
CA PRO A 13 24.12 33.09 27.24
C PRO A 13 24.12 31.54 27.25
N ILE A 14 24.47 30.87 28.37
CA ILE A 14 24.51 29.40 28.44
C ILE A 14 23.11 28.79 28.64
N ALA A 15 22.16 29.55 29.18
CA ALA A 15 20.80 29.08 29.41
C ALA A 15 19.89 29.07 28.16
N ILE A 16 20.29 29.75 27.07
CA ILE A 16 19.46 29.87 25.86
C ILE A 16 19.75 28.73 24.85
N LEU A 17 20.84 27.99 25.00
CA LEU A 17 21.22 26.89 24.08
C LEU A 17 20.61 25.53 24.41
N SER A 18 19.84 25.40 25.50
CA SER A 18 19.24 24.11 25.92
C SER A 18 17.77 23.93 25.52
N ALA A 19 17.15 24.85 24.74
CA ALA A 19 15.71 24.88 24.50
C ALA A 19 15.27 24.51 23.08
N CYS A 20 16.13 23.89 22.25
CA CYS A 20 15.70 23.47 20.91
C CYS A 20 16.18 22.04 20.63
N SER A 21 15.51 21.04 21.18
CA SER A 21 15.42 19.70 20.57
C SER A 21 14.34 18.88 21.29
N ARG A 22 13.08 19.13 20.95
CA ARG A 22 12.01 18.14 21.08
C ARG A 22 11.15 18.22 19.82
N LYS A 23 11.42 17.29 18.90
CA LYS A 23 10.53 16.91 17.82
C LYS A 23 9.33 16.24 18.46
N PRO A 24 8.08 16.62 18.19
CA PRO A 24 6.93 15.84 18.63
C PRO A 24 6.85 14.58 17.78
N GLU A 25 7.02 13.43 18.40
CA GLU A 25 6.57 12.17 17.84
C GLU A 25 5.04 12.15 17.82
N PRO A 26 4.40 11.73 16.73
CA PRO A 26 2.97 11.46 16.75
C PRO A 26 2.71 10.22 17.61
N SER A 27 2.13 10.42 18.78
CA SER A 27 1.58 9.36 19.61
C SER A 27 0.41 8.73 18.88
N PHE A 28 0.62 7.56 18.31
CA PHE A 28 -0.43 6.68 17.83
C PHE A 28 -1.10 6.09 19.08
N ASP A 29 -2.23 6.68 19.46
CA ASP A 29 -3.10 6.19 20.53
C ASP A 29 -3.72 4.86 20.06
N ARG A 30 -3.09 3.76 20.51
CA ARG A 30 -3.58 2.42 20.30
C ARG A 30 -4.63 2.16 21.36
N GLY A 31 -5.90 2.46 21.04
CA GLY A 31 -7.04 2.12 21.87
C GLY A 31 -6.99 0.64 22.26
N GLN A 32 -6.68 0.39 23.52
CA GLN A 32 -6.80 -0.92 24.14
C GLN A 32 -8.28 -1.19 24.38
N THR A 33 -8.86 -2.05 23.57
CA THR A 33 -10.09 -2.75 23.94
C THR A 33 -9.74 -3.80 24.98
N PRO A 34 -10.45 -3.89 26.12
CA PRO A 34 -10.22 -4.96 27.08
C PRO A 34 -10.73 -6.28 26.51
N ALA A 35 -9.81 -7.19 26.19
CA ALA A 35 -10.14 -8.57 25.88
C ALA A 35 -10.62 -9.26 27.15
N ALA A 36 -11.91 -9.64 27.17
CA ALA A 36 -12.46 -10.54 28.15
C ALA A 36 -11.75 -11.90 28.00
N ALA A 37 -10.99 -12.28 29.00
CA ALA A 37 -10.36 -13.59 29.11
C ALA A 37 -11.45 -14.64 29.33
N MET A 38 -11.83 -15.38 28.29
CA MET A 38 -12.56 -16.64 28.43
C MET A 38 -11.54 -17.72 28.82
N VAL A 39 -11.63 -18.15 30.08
CA VAL A 39 -10.95 -19.34 30.60
C VAL A 39 -11.60 -20.55 29.96
N VAL A 40 -10.94 -21.16 29.00
CA VAL A 40 -11.29 -22.51 28.50
C VAL A 40 -10.58 -23.51 29.38
N GLN A 41 -11.34 -24.20 30.21
CA GLN A 41 -10.88 -25.37 30.97
C GLN A 41 -10.50 -26.48 30.03
N GLY A 42 -9.27 -26.95 30.15
CA GLY A 42 -8.73 -28.06 29.37
C GLY A 42 -9.46 -29.37 29.73
N ALA A 43 -9.96 -30.04 28.69
CA ALA A 43 -10.34 -31.44 28.73
C ALA A 43 -9.12 -32.28 28.33
N ALA A 44 -8.78 -33.25 29.18
CA ALA A 44 -7.68 -34.18 28.96
C ALA A 44 -7.90 -35.09 27.75
N PRO A 45 -6.83 -35.51 27.04
CA PRO A 45 -6.96 -36.41 25.90
C PRO A 45 -7.22 -37.85 26.41
N ALA A 46 -8.22 -38.51 25.81
CA ALA A 46 -8.50 -39.90 25.99
C ALA A 46 -7.47 -40.78 25.22
N PRO A 47 -7.12 -41.97 25.73
CA PRO A 47 -6.10 -42.86 25.15
C PRO A 47 -6.58 -43.50 23.83
N MET A 48 -5.71 -43.46 22.81
CA MET A 48 -5.88 -44.23 21.57
C MET A 48 -5.85 -45.70 21.82
N GLN A 49 -6.93 -46.40 21.49
CA GLN A 49 -6.95 -47.87 21.40
C GLN A 49 -6.44 -48.30 20.04
N ASP A 50 -5.40 -49.15 20.08
CA ASP A 50 -4.86 -49.91 18.98
C ASP A 50 -5.96 -50.80 18.34
N MET A 51 -6.42 -50.46 17.14
CA MET A 51 -7.20 -51.37 16.30
C MET A 51 -6.30 -52.10 15.30
N LYS A 52 -5.99 -53.32 15.63
CA LYS A 52 -5.30 -54.35 14.88
C LYS A 52 -5.96 -54.58 13.50
N ARG A 53 -5.25 -54.20 12.46
CA ARG A 53 -5.63 -54.37 11.06
C ARG A 53 -5.60 -55.82 10.66
N LYS A 54 -6.77 -56.44 10.51
CA LYS A 54 -6.93 -57.79 9.93
C LYS A 54 -7.16 -57.60 8.43
N GLY A 55 -6.23 -58.09 7.63
CA GLY A 55 -6.36 -58.09 6.19
C GLY A 55 -7.49 -59.03 5.74
N ASN A 56 -8.28 -58.56 4.80
CA ASN A 56 -9.06 -59.39 3.90
C ASN A 56 -8.92 -58.78 2.51
N GLU A 57 -8.16 -59.46 1.68
CA GLU A 57 -8.25 -59.37 0.23
C GLU A 57 -9.63 -59.87 -0.18
N VAL A 58 -10.40 -59.03 -0.80
CA VAL A 58 -11.55 -59.41 -1.63
C VAL A 58 -11.49 -58.56 -2.88
N ASP A 59 -11.06 -59.24 -3.96
CA ASP A 59 -11.30 -58.82 -5.34
C ASP A 59 -12.80 -58.54 -5.52
N SER A 60 -13.13 -57.30 -5.86
CA SER A 60 -14.43 -56.99 -6.42
C SER A 60 -14.23 -55.83 -7.39
N GLU A 61 -14.12 -56.16 -8.65
CA GLU A 61 -14.34 -55.25 -9.77
C GLU A 61 -15.71 -54.55 -9.59
N THR A 62 -15.73 -53.43 -8.92
CA THR A 62 -16.88 -52.57 -8.94
C THR A 62 -16.70 -51.59 -10.10
N LYS A 63 -17.32 -51.91 -11.21
CA LYS A 63 -17.65 -51.01 -12.30
C LYS A 63 -18.26 -49.76 -11.69
N VAL A 64 -17.45 -48.73 -11.43
CA VAL A 64 -17.92 -47.40 -11.06
C VAL A 64 -18.59 -46.82 -12.29
N SER A 65 -19.91 -46.94 -12.29
CA SER A 65 -20.79 -46.23 -13.19
C SER A 65 -20.41 -44.74 -13.10
N SER A 66 -19.88 -44.25 -14.20
CA SER A 66 -19.66 -42.80 -14.39
C SER A 66 -21.01 -42.12 -14.49
N LYS A 67 -21.64 -41.97 -13.30
CA LYS A 67 -22.85 -41.16 -13.14
C LYS A 67 -22.43 -39.69 -13.35
N ASP A 68 -22.96 -39.12 -14.38
CA ASP A 68 -22.86 -37.74 -14.83
C ASP A 68 -22.35 -36.79 -13.75
N LYS A 69 -21.04 -36.56 -13.76
CA LYS A 69 -20.45 -35.44 -13.05
C LYS A 69 -20.87 -34.21 -13.85
N LYS A 70 -22.07 -33.66 -13.50
CA LYS A 70 -22.55 -32.39 -13.97
C LYS A 70 -21.37 -31.40 -13.74
N THR A 71 -20.65 -31.12 -14.82
CA THR A 71 -19.46 -30.28 -14.79
C THR A 71 -19.98 -28.91 -14.41
N SER A 72 -20.00 -28.63 -13.12
CA SER A 72 -20.28 -27.31 -12.61
C SER A 72 -19.30 -26.39 -13.32
N ARG A 73 -19.79 -25.48 -14.15
CA ARG A 73 -18.95 -24.46 -14.78
C ARG A 73 -18.25 -23.72 -13.66
N ARG A 74 -16.96 -23.87 -13.59
CA ARG A 74 -16.14 -23.09 -12.64
C ARG A 74 -15.92 -21.72 -13.26
N TYR A 75 -16.38 -20.70 -12.56
CA TYR A 75 -16.14 -19.30 -12.91
C TYR A 75 -14.89 -18.84 -12.17
N LEU A 76 -13.74 -19.05 -12.81
CA LEU A 76 -12.43 -18.66 -12.25
C LEU A 76 -12.01 -17.30 -12.79
N ALA A 77 -11.65 -16.39 -11.88
CA ALA A 77 -11.04 -15.12 -12.21
C ALA A 77 -9.54 -15.20 -11.95
N TYR A 78 -8.73 -14.94 -12.98
CA TYR A 78 -7.28 -15.00 -12.87
C TYR A 78 -6.69 -13.61 -12.64
N GLU A 79 -5.65 -13.59 -11.80
CA GLU A 79 -4.82 -12.42 -11.54
C GLU A 79 -3.35 -12.83 -11.61
N HIS A 80 -2.62 -12.19 -12.53
CA HIS A 80 -1.20 -12.41 -12.76
C HIS A 80 -0.42 -11.24 -12.15
N SER A 81 0.64 -11.54 -11.43
CA SER A 81 1.57 -10.56 -10.87
C SER A 81 2.96 -10.88 -11.38
N ILE A 82 3.60 -9.91 -12.02
CA ILE A 82 4.92 -10.04 -12.62
C ILE A 82 5.83 -8.95 -12.06
N GLY A 83 7.00 -9.35 -11.56
CA GLY A 83 8.09 -8.46 -11.19
C GLY A 83 9.19 -8.51 -12.25
N ILE A 84 9.67 -7.36 -12.67
CA ILE A 84 10.72 -7.22 -13.68
C ILE A 84 11.75 -6.22 -13.24
N ASP A 85 13.02 -6.57 -13.42
CA ASP A 85 14.16 -5.71 -13.18
C ASP A 85 14.67 -5.16 -14.51
N VAL A 86 14.70 -3.83 -14.63
CA VAL A 86 15.11 -3.09 -15.84
C VAL A 86 16.08 -1.98 -15.45
N THR A 87 16.91 -1.51 -16.38
CA THR A 87 17.72 -0.31 -16.15
C THR A 87 16.86 0.93 -16.03
N ASP A 88 17.22 1.87 -15.15
CA ASP A 88 16.46 3.10 -14.81
C ASP A 88 15.99 3.85 -16.05
N THR A 89 16.87 3.99 -17.04
CA THR A 89 16.60 4.73 -18.29
C THR A 89 15.52 4.08 -19.17
N LYS A 90 15.24 2.79 -18.98
CA LYS A 90 14.27 2.04 -19.79
C LYS A 90 12.89 1.93 -19.13
N ILE A 91 12.75 2.27 -17.86
CA ILE A 91 11.47 2.09 -17.12
C ILE A 91 10.34 2.86 -17.79
N ALA A 92 10.53 4.15 -18.06
CA ALA A 92 9.50 4.98 -18.69
C ALA A 92 9.14 4.49 -20.10
N THR A 93 10.14 4.13 -20.90
CA THR A 93 9.93 3.60 -22.26
C THR A 93 9.17 2.27 -22.23
N LEU A 94 9.50 1.37 -21.29
CA LEU A 94 8.81 0.10 -21.13
C LEU A 94 7.34 0.31 -20.75
N VAL A 95 7.05 1.25 -19.84
CA VAL A 95 5.68 1.61 -19.48
C VAL A 95 4.88 2.07 -20.69
N GLU A 96 5.45 2.95 -21.51
CA GLU A 96 4.80 3.42 -22.73
C GLU A 96 4.59 2.29 -23.76
N ASN A 97 5.57 1.40 -23.94
CA ASN A 97 5.44 0.24 -24.82
C ASN A 97 4.30 -0.70 -24.35
N ILE A 98 4.16 -0.91 -23.05
CA ILE A 98 3.07 -1.72 -22.47
C ILE A 98 1.72 -1.05 -22.73
N LYS A 99 1.60 0.27 -22.51
CA LYS A 99 0.37 1.02 -22.80
C LYS A 99 -0.02 0.93 -24.27
N HIS A 100 0.94 1.17 -25.16
CA HIS A 100 0.70 1.03 -26.61
C HIS A 100 0.27 -0.38 -27.01
N ALA A 101 0.86 -1.41 -26.40
CA ALA A 101 0.47 -2.79 -26.66
C ALA A 101 -0.94 -3.08 -26.16
N CYS A 102 -1.33 -2.48 -25.04
CA CYS A 102 -2.69 -2.56 -24.50
C CYS A 102 -3.68 -1.83 -25.41
N ASP A 103 -3.36 -0.61 -25.86
CA ASP A 103 -4.22 0.19 -26.74
C ASP A 103 -4.42 -0.48 -28.11
N ALA A 104 -3.45 -1.27 -28.57
CA ALA A 104 -3.55 -2.05 -29.81
C ALA A 104 -4.41 -3.31 -29.69
N ALA A 105 -4.72 -3.75 -28.47
CA ALA A 105 -5.58 -4.90 -28.20
C ALA A 105 -7.04 -4.47 -28.03
N GLU A 106 -7.99 -5.20 -28.67
CA GLU A 106 -9.42 -4.81 -28.70
C GLU A 106 -10.07 -4.67 -27.32
N ASN A 107 -9.60 -5.41 -26.32
CA ASN A 107 -10.21 -5.47 -24.96
C ASN A 107 -9.14 -5.43 -23.87
N CYS A 108 -8.27 -4.43 -23.96
CA CYS A 108 -7.30 -4.15 -22.90
C CYS A 108 -7.57 -2.77 -22.30
N ASP A 109 -7.74 -2.73 -20.99
CA ASP A 109 -7.95 -1.51 -20.22
C ASP A 109 -6.75 -1.29 -19.30
N VAL A 110 -6.11 -0.14 -19.33
CA VAL A 110 -5.15 0.28 -18.32
C VAL A 110 -5.95 0.77 -17.09
N LEU A 111 -5.90 0.04 -15.99
CA LEU A 111 -6.65 0.36 -14.77
C LEU A 111 -5.88 1.32 -13.87
N ASP A 112 -4.56 1.17 -13.82
CA ASP A 112 -3.66 1.99 -13.01
C ASP A 112 -2.27 2.03 -13.63
N SER A 113 -1.57 3.16 -13.53
CA SER A 113 -0.21 3.32 -14.02
C SER A 113 0.51 4.38 -13.21
N ASP A 114 1.49 3.97 -12.43
CA ASP A 114 2.34 4.84 -11.63
C ASP A 114 3.81 4.67 -12.05
N VAL A 115 4.52 5.78 -12.17
CA VAL A 115 5.94 5.81 -12.54
C VAL A 115 6.66 6.78 -11.62
N ASN A 116 7.54 6.25 -10.79
CA ASN A 116 8.37 7.01 -9.89
C ASN A 116 9.80 7.06 -10.41
N GLY A 117 10.29 8.27 -10.66
CA GLY A 117 11.69 8.52 -11.06
C GLY A 117 12.57 8.77 -9.84
N GLY A 118 13.89 8.87 -10.07
CA GLY A 118 14.89 9.18 -9.05
C GLY A 118 15.89 8.06 -8.82
N GLU A 119 16.58 8.09 -7.69
CA GLU A 119 17.64 7.13 -7.33
C GLU A 119 17.15 5.67 -7.22
N TYR A 120 15.86 5.48 -6.98
CA TYR A 120 15.18 4.17 -6.91
C TYR A 120 13.97 4.18 -7.82
N ALA A 121 14.24 4.38 -9.12
CA ALA A 121 13.17 4.40 -10.11
C ALA A 121 12.39 3.09 -10.12
N ASN A 122 11.07 3.20 -10.12
CA ASN A 122 10.16 2.05 -10.19
C ASN A 122 8.88 2.45 -10.92
N ALA A 123 8.16 1.45 -11.43
CA ALA A 123 6.84 1.67 -11.99
C ALA A 123 5.91 0.52 -11.62
N HIS A 124 4.63 0.84 -11.54
CA HIS A 124 3.57 -0.13 -11.35
C HIS A 124 2.49 0.08 -12.40
N ILE A 125 2.08 -0.99 -13.08
CA ILE A 125 1.03 -0.96 -14.06
C ILE A 125 0.05 -2.07 -13.77
N LYS A 126 -1.24 -1.74 -13.76
CA LYS A 126 -2.33 -2.69 -13.64
C LYS A 126 -3.20 -2.65 -14.88
N LEU A 127 -3.29 -3.78 -15.54
CA LEU A 127 -4.02 -3.95 -16.80
C LEU A 127 -5.16 -4.95 -16.61
N ARG A 128 -6.20 -4.78 -17.41
CA ARG A 128 -7.24 -5.79 -17.61
C ARG A 128 -7.28 -6.14 -19.08
N ALA A 129 -7.12 -7.41 -19.42
CA ALA A 129 -7.11 -7.86 -20.81
C ALA A 129 -7.83 -9.20 -20.97
N MET A 130 -8.09 -9.57 -22.22
CA MET A 130 -8.60 -10.92 -22.53
C MET A 130 -7.54 -11.97 -22.24
N PRO A 131 -7.93 -13.20 -21.83
CA PRO A 131 -6.99 -14.29 -21.57
C PRO A 131 -6.02 -14.57 -22.74
N SER A 132 -6.45 -14.31 -23.99
CA SER A 132 -5.62 -14.48 -25.20
C SER A 132 -4.48 -13.49 -25.31
N ASP A 133 -4.59 -12.28 -24.69
CA ASP A 133 -3.64 -11.21 -24.82
C ASP A 133 -2.64 -11.14 -23.65
N ILE A 134 -2.99 -11.73 -22.51
CA ILE A 134 -2.10 -11.82 -21.34
C ILE A 134 -0.72 -12.42 -21.69
N PRO A 135 -0.60 -13.56 -22.39
CA PRO A 135 0.70 -14.11 -22.76
C PRO A 135 1.53 -13.17 -23.65
N LYS A 136 0.88 -12.42 -24.53
CA LYS A 136 1.55 -11.46 -25.44
C LYS A 136 2.12 -10.30 -24.65
N LEU A 137 1.33 -9.72 -23.73
CA LEU A 137 1.78 -8.65 -22.83
C LEU A 137 2.94 -9.11 -21.95
N ILE A 138 2.86 -10.32 -21.39
CA ILE A 138 3.94 -10.92 -20.61
C ILE A 138 5.21 -11.09 -21.45
N ALA A 139 5.10 -11.51 -22.70
CA ALA A 139 6.24 -11.69 -23.60
C ALA A 139 6.95 -10.37 -23.89
N ILE A 140 6.20 -9.28 -24.17
CA ILE A 140 6.74 -7.93 -24.36
C ILE A 140 7.55 -7.49 -23.15
N VAL A 141 6.97 -7.63 -21.97
CA VAL A 141 7.59 -7.22 -20.71
C VAL A 141 8.85 -8.04 -20.39
N SER A 142 8.80 -9.35 -20.64
CA SER A 142 9.93 -10.29 -20.40
C SER A 142 11.08 -10.10 -21.38
N HIS A 143 10.83 -9.54 -22.56
CA HIS A 143 11.86 -9.24 -23.57
C HIS A 143 12.69 -8.00 -23.21
N GLU A 144 12.09 -7.01 -22.55
CA GLU A 144 12.72 -5.73 -22.21
C GLU A 144 13.50 -5.76 -20.90
N GLY A 145 13.23 -6.72 -20.01
CA GLY A 145 13.83 -6.82 -18.68
C GLY A 145 14.02 -8.24 -18.19
N LYS A 146 14.68 -8.37 -17.04
CA LYS A 146 14.89 -9.64 -16.36
C LYS A 146 13.68 -9.93 -15.46
N LEU A 147 12.98 -11.04 -15.71
CA LEU A 147 11.90 -11.51 -14.87
C LEU A 147 12.43 -11.85 -13.46
N SER A 148 11.96 -11.13 -12.45
CA SER A 148 12.34 -11.34 -11.03
C SER A 148 11.31 -12.19 -10.30
N SER A 149 10.03 -12.08 -10.64
CA SER A 149 8.98 -12.89 -10.05
C SER A 149 7.79 -13.05 -10.98
N GLN A 150 7.12 -14.20 -10.89
CA GLN A 150 5.84 -14.45 -11.57
C GLN A 150 4.93 -15.25 -10.65
N ARG A 151 3.70 -14.76 -10.47
CA ARG A 151 2.67 -15.42 -9.67
C ARG A 151 1.33 -15.33 -10.40
N THR A 152 0.56 -16.38 -10.33
CA THR A 152 -0.82 -16.43 -10.84
C THR A 152 -1.72 -16.90 -9.71
N ASN A 153 -2.76 -16.13 -9.42
CA ASN A 153 -3.82 -16.48 -8.48
C ASN A 153 -5.11 -16.72 -9.27
N ALA A 154 -5.92 -17.66 -8.81
CA ALA A 154 -7.26 -17.91 -9.34
C ALA A 154 -8.28 -17.82 -8.21
N GLU A 155 -9.28 -16.97 -8.37
CA GLU A 155 -10.42 -16.82 -7.46
C GLU A 155 -11.63 -17.56 -8.04
N ASP A 156 -12.25 -18.47 -7.28
CA ASP A 156 -13.48 -19.14 -7.69
C ASP A 156 -14.71 -18.27 -7.36
N LEU A 157 -15.31 -17.71 -8.39
CA LEU A 157 -16.50 -16.88 -8.30
C LEU A 157 -17.81 -17.64 -8.52
N SER A 158 -17.77 -18.97 -8.70
CA SER A 158 -18.93 -19.82 -9.01
C SER A 158 -20.05 -19.62 -7.99
N GLY A 159 -19.72 -19.69 -6.69
CA GLY A 159 -20.71 -19.50 -5.63
C GLY A 159 -21.34 -18.11 -5.67
N ARG A 160 -20.55 -17.05 -5.82
CA ARG A 160 -21.05 -15.67 -5.87
C ARG A 160 -21.96 -15.42 -7.07
N ILE A 161 -21.61 -15.97 -8.24
CA ILE A 161 -22.41 -15.84 -9.46
C ILE A 161 -23.72 -16.59 -9.33
N GLU A 162 -23.69 -17.83 -8.81
CA GLU A 162 -24.89 -18.62 -8.57
C GLU A 162 -25.81 -17.96 -7.53
N ASP A 163 -25.28 -17.45 -6.44
CA ASP A 163 -26.06 -16.79 -5.40
C ASP A 163 -26.71 -15.50 -5.92
N THR A 164 -25.97 -14.70 -6.70
CA THR A 164 -26.53 -13.51 -7.36
C THR A 164 -27.65 -13.91 -8.33
N ALA A 165 -27.46 -14.97 -9.12
CA ALA A 165 -28.49 -15.46 -10.04
C ALA A 165 -29.75 -15.95 -9.31
N LYS A 166 -29.61 -16.65 -8.17
CA LYS A 166 -30.72 -17.06 -7.32
C LYS A 166 -31.49 -15.85 -6.73
N GLN A 167 -30.75 -14.84 -6.28
CA GLN A 167 -31.37 -13.61 -5.76
C GLN A 167 -32.14 -12.87 -6.85
N ILE A 168 -31.58 -12.76 -8.06
CA ILE A 168 -32.29 -12.16 -9.20
C ILE A 168 -33.59 -12.92 -9.46
N ALA A 169 -33.56 -14.25 -9.60
CA ALA A 169 -34.74 -15.07 -9.85
C ALA A 169 -35.79 -14.93 -8.75
N LEU A 170 -35.39 -14.86 -7.47
CA LEU A 170 -36.32 -14.63 -6.35
C LEU A 170 -36.97 -13.26 -6.42
N LYS A 171 -36.23 -12.21 -6.77
CA LYS A 171 -36.78 -10.84 -6.91
C LYS A 171 -37.71 -10.72 -8.12
N GLU A 172 -37.41 -11.40 -9.21
CA GLU A 172 -38.28 -11.48 -10.39
C GLU A 172 -39.62 -12.16 -10.08
N ASP A 173 -39.59 -13.29 -9.34
CA ASP A 173 -40.81 -13.97 -8.88
C ASP A 173 -41.63 -13.04 -7.94
N PHE A 174 -40.95 -12.36 -7.01
CA PHE A 174 -41.63 -11.42 -6.12
C PHE A 174 -42.26 -10.24 -6.87
N ARG A 175 -41.56 -9.66 -7.85
CA ARG A 175 -42.09 -8.63 -8.75
C ARG A 175 -43.38 -9.12 -9.45
N SER A 176 -43.36 -10.32 -10.02
CA SER A 176 -44.48 -10.91 -10.70
C SER A 176 -45.73 -11.06 -9.78
N ARG A 177 -45.50 -11.47 -8.51
CA ARG A 177 -46.56 -11.55 -7.49
C ARG A 177 -47.13 -10.17 -7.13
N LEU A 178 -46.29 -9.16 -6.99
CA LEU A 178 -46.74 -7.79 -6.75
C LEU A 178 -47.53 -7.22 -7.91
N GLU A 179 -47.15 -7.50 -9.16
CA GLU A 179 -47.89 -7.12 -10.36
C GLU A 179 -49.31 -7.78 -10.40
N ALA A 180 -49.38 -9.07 -10.02
CA ALA A 180 -50.66 -9.76 -9.86
C ALA A 180 -51.54 -9.17 -8.74
N LEU A 181 -50.92 -8.75 -7.62
CA LEU A 181 -51.64 -8.06 -6.53
C LEU A 181 -52.13 -6.69 -6.96
N ARG A 182 -51.34 -5.94 -7.75
CA ARG A 182 -51.74 -4.64 -8.31
C ARG A 182 -53.02 -4.76 -9.14
N ILE A 183 -53.11 -5.82 -9.95
CA ILE A 183 -54.33 -6.08 -10.76
C ILE A 183 -55.53 -6.41 -9.85
N LYS A 184 -55.32 -7.18 -8.78
CA LYS A 184 -56.36 -7.56 -7.83
C LYS A 184 -56.83 -6.40 -6.94
N ALA A 185 -55.98 -5.41 -6.66
CA ALA A 185 -56.31 -4.26 -5.84
C ALA A 185 -57.40 -3.37 -6.45
N GLY A 186 -57.61 -3.43 -7.78
CA GLY A 186 -58.67 -2.72 -8.47
C GLY A 186 -58.63 -1.21 -8.23
N ASN A 187 -59.65 -0.70 -7.51
CA ASN A 187 -59.79 0.73 -7.21
C ASN A 187 -59.36 1.11 -5.79
N ASP A 188 -58.74 0.20 -5.03
CA ASP A 188 -58.19 0.50 -3.70
C ASP A 188 -56.92 1.30 -3.83
N ILE A 189 -57.01 2.62 -3.62
CA ILE A 189 -55.88 3.57 -3.80
C ILE A 189 -54.78 3.29 -2.81
N ASP A 190 -55.07 2.98 -1.55
CA ASP A 190 -54.07 2.73 -0.51
C ASP A 190 -53.29 1.45 -0.79
N ALA A 191 -53.95 0.40 -1.24
CA ALA A 191 -53.31 -0.83 -1.67
C ALA A 191 -52.44 -0.62 -2.91
N LEU A 192 -52.91 0.17 -3.88
CA LEU A 192 -52.14 0.50 -5.09
C LEU A 192 -50.84 1.30 -4.78
N ILE A 193 -50.93 2.27 -3.87
CA ILE A 193 -49.75 3.05 -3.44
C ILE A 193 -48.69 2.13 -2.83
N LYS A 194 -49.07 1.28 -1.87
CA LYS A 194 -48.19 0.33 -1.22
C LYS A 194 -47.55 -0.66 -2.19
N VAL A 195 -48.32 -1.21 -3.12
CA VAL A 195 -47.80 -2.14 -4.13
C VAL A 195 -46.83 -1.43 -5.08
N ASN A 196 -47.13 -0.20 -5.49
CA ASN A 196 -46.20 0.57 -6.34
C ASN A 196 -44.91 0.92 -5.64
N GLU A 197 -44.92 1.30 -4.36
CA GLU A 197 -43.74 1.51 -3.57
C GLU A 197 -42.82 0.25 -3.52
N GLN A 198 -43.44 -0.92 -3.29
CA GLN A 198 -42.72 -2.19 -3.30
C GLN A 198 -42.17 -2.56 -4.69
N LEU A 199 -42.94 -2.28 -5.77
CA LEU A 199 -42.47 -2.49 -7.14
C LEU A 199 -41.23 -1.63 -7.47
N VAL A 200 -41.23 -0.36 -7.07
CA VAL A 200 -40.08 0.54 -7.25
C VAL A 200 -38.86 0.00 -6.50
N GLN A 201 -39.04 -0.44 -5.25
CA GLN A 201 -37.97 -1.02 -4.46
C GLN A 201 -37.38 -2.28 -5.13
N ILE A 202 -38.26 -3.20 -5.56
CA ILE A 202 -37.83 -4.44 -6.24
C ILE A 202 -37.10 -4.14 -7.55
N GLN A 203 -37.56 -3.15 -8.31
CA GLN A 203 -36.90 -2.73 -9.54
C GLN A 203 -35.47 -2.23 -9.25
N SER A 204 -35.29 -1.40 -8.24
CA SER A 204 -33.98 -0.93 -7.80
C SER A 204 -33.05 -2.08 -7.36
N ASP A 205 -33.61 -3.06 -6.60
CA ASP A 205 -32.86 -4.24 -6.17
C ASP A 205 -32.41 -5.08 -7.38
N LEU A 206 -33.27 -5.30 -8.38
CA LEU A 206 -32.95 -6.04 -9.60
C LEU A 206 -31.87 -5.34 -10.42
N GLU A 207 -31.93 -4.03 -10.55
CA GLU A 207 -30.89 -3.25 -11.23
C GLU A 207 -29.54 -3.37 -10.53
N SER A 208 -29.53 -3.27 -9.20
CA SER A 208 -28.31 -3.46 -8.39
C SER A 208 -27.73 -4.87 -8.55
N LEU A 209 -28.56 -5.91 -8.44
CA LEU A 209 -28.12 -7.31 -8.58
C LEU A 209 -27.63 -7.64 -10.00
N SER A 210 -28.31 -7.10 -11.03
CA SER A 210 -27.89 -7.27 -12.41
C SER A 210 -26.54 -6.58 -12.66
N GLY A 211 -26.34 -5.38 -12.12
CA GLY A 211 -25.04 -4.71 -12.15
C GLY A 211 -23.94 -5.52 -11.48
N GLN A 212 -24.19 -6.08 -10.29
CA GLN A 212 -23.25 -6.97 -9.61
C GLN A 212 -22.90 -8.20 -10.45
N ARG A 213 -23.90 -8.83 -11.09
CA ARG A 213 -23.68 -9.97 -11.98
C ARG A 213 -22.79 -9.60 -13.16
N VAL A 214 -22.99 -8.44 -13.78
CA VAL A 214 -22.16 -7.95 -14.88
C VAL A 214 -20.70 -7.77 -14.44
N ILE A 215 -20.47 -7.20 -13.25
CA ILE A 215 -19.12 -7.03 -12.68
C ILE A 215 -18.44 -8.40 -12.46
N LEU A 216 -19.16 -9.35 -11.86
CA LEU A 216 -18.65 -10.71 -11.62
C LEU A 216 -18.31 -11.43 -12.94
N MET A 217 -19.18 -11.33 -13.95
CA MET A 217 -18.94 -11.92 -15.26
C MET A 217 -17.75 -11.26 -15.96
N LYS A 218 -17.65 -9.92 -15.93
CA LYS A 218 -16.50 -9.21 -16.48
C LYS A 218 -15.19 -9.66 -15.83
N ARG A 219 -15.22 -10.01 -14.52
CA ARG A 219 -14.07 -10.52 -13.79
C ARG A 219 -13.64 -11.94 -14.24
N VAL A 220 -14.59 -12.76 -14.68
CA VAL A 220 -14.35 -14.11 -15.23
C VAL A 220 -13.91 -14.06 -16.69
N ASP A 221 -14.51 -13.17 -17.46
CA ASP A 221 -14.26 -13.06 -18.91
C ASP A 221 -12.92 -12.36 -19.22
N THR A 222 -12.37 -11.60 -18.27
CA THR A 222 -11.09 -10.88 -18.40
C THR A 222 -10.15 -11.23 -17.26
N GLU A 223 -8.85 -11.12 -17.49
CA GLU A 223 -7.80 -11.36 -16.50
C GLU A 223 -7.12 -10.03 -16.10
N ILE A 224 -6.61 -9.99 -14.88
CA ILE A 224 -5.84 -8.84 -14.38
C ILE A 224 -4.36 -9.17 -14.45
N LEU A 225 -3.57 -8.26 -15.00
CA LEU A 225 -2.12 -8.33 -15.03
C LEU A 225 -1.55 -7.14 -14.25
N ASN A 226 -0.88 -7.44 -13.14
CA ASN A 226 -0.12 -6.48 -12.35
C ASN A 226 1.35 -6.62 -12.72
N ILE A 227 1.97 -5.54 -13.17
CA ILE A 227 3.37 -5.49 -13.56
C ILE A 227 4.07 -4.52 -12.60
N SER A 228 5.06 -5.03 -11.87
CA SER A 228 5.92 -4.23 -11.00
C SER A 228 7.30 -4.16 -11.64
N ILE A 229 7.72 -2.99 -12.03
CA ILE A 229 9.00 -2.73 -12.69
C ILE A 229 9.91 -2.07 -11.67
N ALA A 230 11.06 -2.66 -11.40
CA ALA A 230 12.06 -2.12 -10.49
C ALA A 230 13.38 -1.85 -11.23
N SER A 231 14.12 -0.87 -10.73
CA SER A 231 15.45 -0.58 -11.23
C SER A 231 16.42 -1.71 -10.90
N ALA A 232 17.09 -2.25 -11.94
CA ALA A 232 18.15 -3.24 -11.80
C ALA A 232 19.48 -2.66 -11.25
N SER A 233 19.52 -1.37 -10.95
CA SER A 233 20.76 -0.63 -10.69
C SER A 233 21.57 -1.10 -9.48
N ASN A 234 21.04 -1.99 -8.63
CA ASN A 234 21.66 -2.29 -7.34
C ASN A 234 21.92 -3.76 -7.00
N THR A 235 21.88 -4.67 -7.98
CA THR A 235 22.28 -6.07 -7.74
C THR A 235 23.79 -6.36 -7.96
N SER A 236 24.61 -5.32 -8.25
CA SER A 236 26.04 -5.53 -8.36
C SER A 236 26.64 -5.80 -6.98
N VAL A 237 27.57 -6.74 -6.87
CA VAL A 237 28.32 -7.07 -5.65
C VAL A 237 29.01 -5.83 -5.07
N PHE A 238 29.22 -4.79 -5.88
CA PHE A 238 29.81 -3.50 -5.52
C PHE A 238 28.78 -2.42 -5.12
N ALA A 239 27.46 -2.70 -5.22
CA ALA A 239 26.43 -1.75 -4.84
C ALA A 239 26.56 -1.25 -3.38
N PRO A 240 26.85 -2.10 -2.39
CA PRO A 240 27.09 -1.62 -1.02
C PRO A 240 28.31 -0.71 -0.92
N LEU A 241 29.35 -0.96 -1.74
CA LEU A 241 30.57 -0.16 -1.74
C LEU A 241 30.36 1.21 -2.41
N SER A 242 29.63 1.26 -3.52
CA SER A 242 29.30 2.52 -4.20
C SER A 242 28.34 3.38 -3.36
N GLN A 243 27.37 2.76 -2.68
CA GLN A 243 26.50 3.45 -1.72
C GLN A 243 27.27 3.97 -0.50
N ALA A 244 28.21 3.17 0.02
CA ALA A 244 29.10 3.61 1.10
C ALA A 244 30.00 4.78 0.65
N ALA A 245 30.51 4.76 -0.57
CA ALA A 245 31.33 5.84 -1.11
C ALA A 245 30.54 7.13 -1.37
N SER A 246 29.34 7.03 -1.94
CA SER A 246 28.46 8.19 -2.16
C SER A 246 27.93 8.75 -0.83
N GLY A 247 27.58 7.90 0.13
CA GLY A 247 27.22 8.29 1.48
C GLY A 247 28.36 8.97 2.23
N PHE A 248 29.60 8.49 2.07
CA PHE A 248 30.78 9.10 2.65
C PHE A 248 31.04 10.50 2.09
N LEU A 249 30.96 10.69 0.78
CA LEU A 249 31.09 12.01 0.17
C LEU A 249 30.02 12.98 0.65
N ARG A 250 28.76 12.55 0.68
CA ARG A 250 27.64 13.37 1.20
C ARG A 250 27.88 13.78 2.66
N ASN A 251 28.30 12.83 3.51
CA ASN A 251 28.62 13.12 4.91
C ASN A 251 29.79 14.10 5.07
N ILE A 252 30.80 14.05 4.18
CA ILE A 252 31.90 15.03 4.17
C ILE A 252 31.37 16.43 3.81
N PHE A 253 30.54 16.54 2.77
CA PHE A 253 29.97 17.84 2.40
C PHE A 253 29.06 18.41 3.49
N ASP A 254 28.26 17.58 4.15
CA ASP A 254 27.41 17.99 5.27
C ASP A 254 28.26 18.42 6.48
N ALA A 255 29.35 17.71 6.79
CA ALA A 255 30.29 18.11 7.82
C ALA A 255 30.99 19.43 7.49
N LEU A 256 31.40 19.62 6.23
CA LEU A 256 32.00 20.88 5.77
C LEU A 256 31.02 22.05 5.85
N ALA A 257 29.76 21.84 5.44
CA ALA A 257 28.69 22.83 5.57
C ALA A 257 28.45 23.22 7.04
N THR A 258 28.50 22.25 7.95
CA THR A 258 28.36 22.49 9.40
C THR A 258 29.51 23.33 9.94
N VAL A 259 30.75 23.06 9.51
CA VAL A 259 31.93 23.86 9.90
C VAL A 259 31.80 25.32 9.40
N VAL A 260 31.38 25.52 8.14
CA VAL A 260 31.16 26.85 7.56
C VAL A 260 30.10 27.60 8.35
N THR A 261 29.01 26.94 8.67
CA THR A 261 27.91 27.52 9.47
C THR A 261 28.40 27.90 10.88
N PHE A 262 29.22 27.05 11.51
CA PHE A 262 29.79 27.33 12.82
C PHE A 262 30.71 28.56 12.79
N ILE A 263 31.59 28.68 11.78
CA ILE A 263 32.46 29.84 11.58
C ILE A 263 31.63 31.12 11.40
N ALA A 264 30.58 31.06 10.57
CA ALA A 264 29.69 32.20 10.33
C ALA A 264 29.01 32.66 11.61
N LEU A 265 28.56 31.76 12.48
CA LEU A 265 27.96 32.09 13.78
C LEU A 265 28.99 32.58 14.81
N ALA A 266 30.23 32.09 14.75
CA ALA A 266 31.30 32.50 15.67
C ALA A 266 31.86 33.88 15.37
N LEU A 267 31.85 34.35 14.11
CA LEU A 267 32.37 35.66 13.67
C LEU A 267 31.83 36.81 14.46
N PRO A 268 30.49 37.03 14.63
CA PRO A 268 29.98 38.18 15.40
C PRO A 268 30.43 38.13 16.86
N TRP A 269 30.57 36.94 17.45
CA TRP A 269 31.03 36.78 18.83
C TRP A 269 32.52 37.13 18.98
N LEU A 270 33.33 36.79 18.00
CA LEU A 270 34.76 37.17 17.97
C LEU A 270 34.92 38.69 17.91
N VAL A 271 34.15 39.37 17.03
CA VAL A 271 34.16 40.83 16.93
C VAL A 271 33.75 41.48 18.27
N PHE A 272 32.70 40.91 18.90
CA PHE A 272 32.28 41.40 20.21
C PHE A 272 33.33 41.20 21.30
N LEU A 273 34.00 40.04 21.34
CA LEU A 273 35.11 39.81 22.30
C LEU A 273 36.28 40.75 22.07
N ILE A 274 36.69 40.99 20.82
CA ILE A 274 37.77 41.94 20.49
C ILE A 274 37.40 43.35 20.97
N PHE A 275 36.13 43.75 20.73
CA PHE A 275 35.64 45.05 21.19
C PHE A 275 35.65 45.16 22.72
N CYS A 276 35.20 44.15 23.44
CA CYS A 276 35.23 44.11 24.90
C CYS A 276 36.68 44.20 25.46
N VAL A 277 37.62 43.47 24.87
CA VAL A 277 39.05 43.50 25.26
C VAL A 277 39.63 44.92 25.00
N TRP A 278 39.28 45.54 23.86
CA TRP A 278 39.76 46.91 23.53
C TRP A 278 39.21 47.92 24.52
N VAL A 279 37.92 47.88 24.83
CA VAL A 279 37.28 48.76 25.83
C VAL A 279 37.93 48.56 27.22
N PHE A 280 38.13 47.32 27.63
CA PHE A 280 38.75 46.97 28.90
C PHE A 280 40.21 47.50 29.00
N LYS A 281 41.00 47.33 27.92
CA LYS A 281 42.37 47.92 27.85
C LYS A 281 42.32 49.45 27.92
N LYS A 282 41.35 50.09 27.25
CA LYS A 282 41.19 51.53 27.27
C LYS A 282 40.83 52.06 28.68
N ILE A 283 39.87 51.39 29.35
CA ILE A 283 39.49 51.73 30.74
C ILE A 283 40.66 51.54 31.70
N ARG A 284 41.41 50.44 31.54
CA ARG A 284 42.60 50.17 32.41
C ARG A 284 43.69 51.23 32.21
N LYS A 285 43.89 51.74 30.98
CA LYS A 285 44.85 52.80 30.67
C LYS A 285 44.39 54.15 31.26
N TYR A 286 43.09 54.42 31.22
CA TYR A 286 42.51 55.63 31.84
C TYR A 286 42.65 55.61 33.39
N ARG A 287 42.44 54.44 34.01
CA ARG A 287 42.60 54.32 35.49
C ARG A 287 44.04 54.46 35.94
N LYS A 288 45.01 53.94 35.17
CA LYS A 288 46.44 54.11 35.48
C LYS A 288 46.84 55.58 35.40
N ARG A 289 46.36 56.34 34.40
CA ARG A 289 46.71 57.78 34.27
C ARG A 289 46.05 58.64 35.35
N LYS A 290 45.02 58.18 36.02
CA LYS A 290 44.37 58.90 37.12
C LYS A 290 45.05 58.65 38.47
N LEU A 291 45.78 57.57 38.61
CA LEU A 291 46.60 57.22 39.80
C LEU A 291 47.98 57.87 39.80
N GLU A 292 48.46 58.31 38.65
CA GLU A 292 49.74 59.00 38.51
C GLU A 292 49.60 60.56 38.71
N LYS A 293 48.39 61.05 38.88
CA LYS A 293 48.10 62.53 39.09
C LYS A 293 47.65 62.86 40.51
N ILE A 294 47.78 61.92 41.49
CA ILE A 294 47.60 62.14 42.91
C ILE A 294 48.93 61.93 43.61
#